data_8e51ab4966a6027abdc5dbeb9b05cb00
#
_entry.id   8e51ab4966a6027abdc5dbeb9b05cb00
#
_cell.length_a   1.000
_cell.length_b   1.000
_cell.length_c   1.000
_cell.angle_alpha   90.00
_cell.angle_beta   90.00
_cell.angle_gamma   90.00
#
_symmetry.space_group_name_H-M   'P 1'
#
loop_
_entity.id
_entity.type
_entity.pdbx_description
1 polymer ?
#
loop_
_entity_poly.entity_id
_entity_poly.type
_entity_poly.pdbx_seq_one_letter_code
_entity_poly.pdbx_strand_id
1 'polypeptide(L)'
;VGFEITKESYAGAIKGITIGKGDAAITVGGQTSYPFYQFEGEMPNKPVVAMEIWDIEPAEWPEAAIAPFKDVVGDPAAWAKKCVEEYGADLIVLQLKSIDPNDQDASPEDAAATVKKVLGAINVPLIVWGCAAPAKDEDVLKKIAEECQGESLILGPVEEKNHKGIGAAAMGYGHSIISSSPIDVNLAKQINILLENLGMPLDKVLVDPTTGGLGYGMEYSYSVMERLTMAAMTQGDDKLQLPMINNLGNEVWKCKEAKQTVEDAPELGDPERRGILMEAVGAVSYLMAGSSILIMRHPESIKLAKAFINLISDGGTALDVAPITKQLDDVEIDFAALAAEADLTMETEKKAAPAKKTAAPKKEAAPAATPEAPKAAPVNNADAVEAAAKSLGIDLAALLKKRGCSKEDIEHTAQQHKLTVEQVIQKLNS
;
A
#
# COMPACT_ATOMS: atom_id res chain seq x y z
N VAL A 1 7.22 20.23 40.47
CA VAL A 1 6.69 20.46 39.13
C VAL A 1 6.43 19.06 38.57
N GLY A 2 5.15 18.70 38.39
CA GLY A 2 4.80 17.43 37.76
C GLY A 2 5.12 17.48 36.25
N PHE A 3 5.49 16.34 35.67
CA PHE A 3 5.59 16.18 34.21
C PHE A 3 4.18 16.24 33.62
N GLU A 4 3.97 17.15 32.67
CA GLU A 4 2.71 17.27 31.94
C GLU A 4 2.94 16.82 30.50
N ILE A 5 2.13 15.85 30.04
CA ILE A 5 2.19 15.39 28.66
C ILE A 5 1.46 16.41 27.80
N THR A 6 2.17 17.01 26.84
CA THR A 6 1.53 17.86 25.83
C THR A 6 0.64 17.00 24.95
N LYS A 7 -0.60 17.45 24.70
CA LYS A 7 -1.58 16.76 23.86
C LYS A 7 -1.97 17.66 22.69
N GLU A 8 -2.04 17.06 21.52
CA GLU A 8 -2.63 17.69 20.35
C GLU A 8 -4.17 17.56 20.39
N SER A 9 -4.84 18.48 19.72
CA SER A 9 -6.29 18.45 19.52
C SER A 9 -6.59 18.29 18.03
N TYR A 10 -7.55 17.45 17.71
CA TYR A 10 -7.90 17.12 16.34
C TYR A 10 -9.25 17.76 15.97
N ALA A 11 -9.35 18.27 14.73
CA ALA A 11 -10.58 18.87 14.20
C ALA A 11 -11.57 17.82 13.68
N GLY A 12 -11.08 16.60 13.40
CA GLY A 12 -11.86 15.49 12.86
C GLY A 12 -11.59 14.18 13.58
N ALA A 13 -12.26 13.13 13.12
CA ALA A 13 -12.12 11.76 13.59
C ALA A 13 -12.35 10.80 12.44
N ILE A 14 -11.81 9.59 12.51
CA ILE A 14 -12.13 8.54 11.55
C ILE A 14 -13.48 7.93 11.92
N LYS A 15 -14.38 7.76 10.96
CA LYS A 15 -15.69 7.14 11.18
C LYS A 15 -15.55 5.68 11.57
N GLY A 16 -16.36 5.23 12.53
CA GLY A 16 -16.53 3.80 12.78
C GLY A 16 -17.45 3.20 11.73
N ILE A 17 -16.97 2.17 11.01
CA ILE A 17 -17.73 1.48 9.97
C ILE A 17 -17.89 0.03 10.37
N THR A 18 -19.15 -0.46 10.37
CA THR A 18 -19.46 -1.87 10.61
C THR A 18 -19.54 -2.61 9.28
N ILE A 19 -18.73 -3.64 9.14
CA ILE A 19 -18.61 -4.54 7.98
C ILE A 19 -19.07 -5.95 8.33
N GLY A 20 -19.59 -6.71 7.36
CA GLY A 20 -20.19 -8.02 7.61
C GLY A 20 -21.61 -7.92 8.16
N LYS A 21 -22.16 -9.04 8.64
CA LYS A 21 -23.53 -9.15 9.16
C LYS A 21 -23.64 -10.05 10.40
N GLY A 22 -24.68 -9.81 11.19
CA GLY A 22 -24.99 -10.65 12.37
C GLY A 22 -23.83 -10.73 13.35
N ASP A 23 -23.57 -11.92 13.88
CA ASP A 23 -22.51 -12.18 14.86
C ASP A 23 -21.09 -12.07 14.24
N ALA A 24 -21.00 -12.12 12.91
CA ALA A 24 -19.75 -11.95 12.18
C ALA A 24 -19.41 -10.47 11.88
N ALA A 25 -20.26 -9.51 12.26
CA ALA A 25 -20.02 -8.12 11.99
C ALA A 25 -18.85 -7.56 12.84
N ILE A 26 -17.97 -6.79 12.22
CA ILE A 26 -16.81 -6.16 12.84
C ILE A 26 -16.89 -4.66 12.59
N THR A 27 -16.60 -3.84 13.61
CA THR A 27 -16.46 -2.39 13.46
C THR A 27 -14.99 -2.01 13.37
N VAL A 28 -14.63 -1.21 12.36
CA VAL A 28 -13.28 -0.69 12.13
C VAL A 28 -13.28 0.84 12.14
N GLY A 29 -12.14 1.46 12.41
CA GLY A 29 -12.07 2.92 12.53
C GLY A 29 -12.58 3.43 13.88
N GLY A 30 -13.07 4.65 13.93
CA GLY A 30 -13.61 5.29 15.14
C GLY A 30 -12.58 6.05 15.95
N GLN A 31 -11.31 6.10 15.53
CA GLN A 31 -10.26 6.80 16.26
C GLN A 31 -10.44 8.33 16.23
N THR A 32 -10.18 8.97 17.37
CA THR A 32 -10.24 10.42 17.55
C THR A 32 -8.88 11.08 17.75
N SER A 33 -7.81 10.29 17.63
CA SER A 33 -6.40 10.72 17.64
C SER A 33 -5.62 9.97 16.55
N TYR A 34 -4.37 10.32 16.35
CA TYR A 34 -3.48 9.53 15.48
C TYR A 34 -3.39 8.07 15.95
N PRO A 35 -3.03 7.15 15.06
CA PRO A 35 -2.99 5.72 15.38
C PRO A 35 -2.16 5.44 16.62
N PHE A 36 -2.76 4.76 17.60
CA PHE A 36 -2.17 4.38 18.88
C PHE A 36 -1.77 5.54 19.82
N TYR A 37 -2.11 6.80 19.50
CA TYR A 37 -1.92 7.96 20.39
C TYR A 37 -3.07 8.05 21.40
N GLN A 38 -3.30 6.97 22.17
CA GLN A 38 -4.41 6.86 23.11
C GLN A 38 -4.32 7.85 24.28
N PHE A 39 -3.16 8.49 24.48
CA PHE A 39 -3.00 9.58 25.46
C PHE A 39 -3.60 10.92 24.97
N GLU A 40 -3.91 11.07 23.69
CA GLU A 40 -4.53 12.25 23.07
C GLU A 40 -6.02 12.06 22.77
N GLY A 41 -6.46 10.83 22.51
CA GLY A 41 -7.83 10.51 22.17
C GLY A 41 -8.16 9.05 22.36
N GLU A 42 -9.15 8.57 21.61
CA GLU A 42 -9.68 7.21 21.72
C GLU A 42 -9.41 6.41 20.44
N MET A 43 -9.22 5.12 20.60
CA MET A 43 -9.13 4.13 19.52
C MET A 43 -10.04 2.94 19.91
N PRO A 44 -11.37 3.10 19.73
CA PRO A 44 -12.36 2.15 20.26
C PRO A 44 -12.33 0.80 19.57
N ASN A 45 -11.86 0.75 18.31
CA ASN A 45 -11.77 -0.46 17.53
C ASN A 45 -10.31 -0.68 17.12
N LYS A 46 -9.78 -1.87 17.45
CA LYS A 46 -8.45 -2.27 17.01
C LYS A 46 -8.42 -2.49 15.51
N PRO A 47 -7.28 -2.24 14.84
CA PRO A 47 -7.08 -2.72 13.48
C PRO A 47 -7.25 -4.23 13.39
N VAL A 48 -7.73 -4.70 12.26
CA VAL A 48 -8.00 -6.12 11.99
C VAL A 48 -7.19 -6.61 10.80
N VAL A 49 -7.00 -7.94 10.72
CA VAL A 49 -6.21 -8.55 9.65
C VAL A 49 -7.09 -9.45 8.80
N ALA A 50 -7.14 -9.16 7.50
CA ALA A 50 -7.75 -9.98 6.48
C ALA A 50 -6.72 -10.90 5.83
N MET A 51 -7.03 -12.19 5.68
CA MET A 51 -6.18 -13.11 4.92
C MET A 51 -6.61 -13.16 3.45
N GLU A 52 -5.63 -12.97 2.56
CA GLU A 52 -5.85 -13.04 1.12
C GLU A 52 -5.79 -14.50 0.64
N ILE A 53 -6.83 -14.89 -0.08
CA ILE A 53 -6.89 -16.14 -0.85
C ILE A 53 -7.22 -15.83 -2.31
N TRP A 54 -6.86 -16.72 -3.22
CA TRP A 54 -7.20 -16.59 -4.63
C TRP A 54 -8.26 -17.61 -5.03
N ASP A 55 -9.04 -17.30 -6.05
CA ASP A 55 -10.01 -18.21 -6.64
C ASP A 55 -9.40 -19.24 -7.58
N ILE A 56 -8.11 -19.11 -7.87
CA ILE A 56 -7.25 -20.06 -8.61
C ILE A 56 -5.95 -20.32 -7.85
N GLU A 57 -5.23 -21.37 -8.22
CA GLU A 57 -3.91 -21.62 -7.67
C GLU A 57 -2.91 -20.53 -8.07
N PRO A 58 -2.22 -19.90 -7.10
CA PRO A 58 -1.38 -18.73 -7.37
C PRO A 58 0.03 -19.13 -7.85
N ALA A 59 0.19 -19.33 -9.15
CA ALA A 59 1.48 -19.68 -9.77
C ALA A 59 2.58 -18.64 -9.54
N GLU A 60 2.24 -17.40 -9.20
CA GLU A 60 3.20 -16.31 -8.99
C GLU A 60 3.73 -16.19 -7.56
N TRP A 61 3.11 -16.89 -6.60
CA TRP A 61 3.55 -16.81 -5.21
C TRP A 61 4.83 -17.59 -4.98
N PRO A 62 5.79 -17.04 -4.24
CA PRO A 62 6.97 -17.82 -3.85
C PRO A 62 6.58 -18.99 -2.94
N GLU A 63 7.39 -20.01 -2.93
CA GLU A 63 7.14 -21.23 -2.16
C GLU A 63 6.88 -20.94 -0.68
N ALA A 64 7.59 -20.00 -0.09
CA ALA A 64 7.40 -19.57 1.28
C ALA A 64 5.97 -19.08 1.56
N ALA A 65 5.34 -18.35 0.63
CA ALA A 65 3.97 -17.85 0.80
C ALA A 65 2.92 -18.95 0.60
N ILE A 66 3.19 -19.97 -0.23
CA ILE A 66 2.29 -21.08 -0.51
C ILE A 66 2.39 -22.19 0.54
N ALA A 67 3.56 -22.40 1.13
CA ALA A 67 3.84 -23.53 2.02
C ALA A 67 2.75 -23.77 3.09
N PRO A 68 2.18 -22.75 3.77
CA PRO A 68 1.13 -22.95 4.74
C PRO A 68 -0.20 -23.47 4.17
N PHE A 69 -0.40 -23.41 2.85
CA PHE A 69 -1.67 -23.64 2.17
C PHE A 69 -1.63 -24.77 1.13
N LYS A 70 -0.50 -25.48 0.98
CA LYS A 70 -0.29 -26.53 -0.04
C LYS A 70 -1.41 -27.57 -0.10
N ASP A 71 -2.04 -27.85 1.02
CA ASP A 71 -3.13 -28.82 1.16
C ASP A 71 -4.49 -28.32 0.70
N VAL A 72 -4.69 -27.00 0.57
CA VAL A 72 -6.00 -26.38 0.30
C VAL A 72 -6.00 -25.37 -0.86
N VAL A 73 -4.84 -25.02 -1.39
CA VAL A 73 -4.68 -23.91 -2.37
C VAL A 73 -5.52 -24.07 -3.64
N GLY A 74 -5.92 -25.28 -4.01
CA GLY A 74 -6.79 -25.58 -5.15
C GLY A 74 -8.30 -25.45 -4.87
N ASP A 75 -8.71 -25.22 -3.61
CA ASP A 75 -10.13 -25.05 -3.22
C ASP A 75 -10.29 -23.77 -2.39
N PRO A 76 -10.79 -22.66 -2.97
CA PRO A 76 -10.94 -21.39 -2.27
C PRO A 76 -11.79 -21.48 -0.99
N ALA A 77 -12.78 -22.35 -0.94
CA ALA A 77 -13.63 -22.54 0.25
C ALA A 77 -12.88 -23.24 1.39
N ALA A 78 -12.13 -24.29 1.06
CA ALA A 78 -11.26 -24.98 2.02
C ALA A 78 -10.14 -24.06 2.50
N TRP A 79 -9.55 -23.29 1.58
CA TRP A 79 -8.50 -22.33 1.91
C TRP A 79 -9.01 -21.22 2.84
N ALA A 80 -10.16 -20.61 2.53
CA ALA A 80 -10.79 -19.62 3.41
C ALA A 80 -11.09 -20.19 4.80
N LYS A 81 -11.64 -21.40 4.86
CA LYS A 81 -11.93 -22.08 6.12
C LYS A 81 -10.67 -22.29 6.96
N LYS A 82 -9.58 -22.76 6.35
CA LYS A 82 -8.28 -22.93 7.02
C LYS A 82 -7.74 -21.60 7.57
N CYS A 83 -7.83 -20.50 6.80
CA CYS A 83 -7.42 -19.18 7.24
C CYS A 83 -8.17 -18.73 8.51
N VAL A 84 -9.48 -19.03 8.59
CA VAL A 84 -10.30 -18.67 9.75
C VAL A 84 -10.04 -19.59 10.95
N GLU A 85 -10.10 -20.91 10.74
CA GLU A 85 -10.09 -21.88 11.85
C GLU A 85 -8.68 -22.13 12.41
N GLU A 86 -7.65 -22.18 11.55
CA GLU A 86 -6.29 -22.49 11.99
C GLU A 86 -5.45 -21.23 12.24
N TYR A 87 -5.62 -20.21 11.38
CA TYR A 87 -4.79 -19.00 11.44
C TYR A 87 -5.50 -17.79 12.04
N GLY A 88 -6.80 -17.93 12.38
CA GLY A 88 -7.56 -16.92 13.11
C GLY A 88 -7.73 -15.61 12.33
N ALA A 89 -7.96 -15.69 11.02
CA ALA A 89 -8.26 -14.50 10.20
C ALA A 89 -9.51 -13.78 10.73
N ASP A 90 -9.45 -12.46 10.84
CA ASP A 90 -10.60 -11.64 11.25
C ASP A 90 -11.57 -11.44 10.07
N LEU A 91 -11.02 -11.41 8.85
CA LEU A 91 -11.71 -11.32 7.56
C LEU A 91 -11.02 -12.18 6.52
N ILE A 92 -11.74 -12.49 5.44
CA ILE A 92 -11.15 -13.10 4.23
C ILE A 92 -11.22 -12.11 3.07
N VAL A 93 -10.15 -12.03 2.28
CA VAL A 93 -10.15 -11.38 0.97
C VAL A 93 -10.08 -12.46 -0.09
N LEU A 94 -11.13 -12.59 -0.88
CA LEU A 94 -11.14 -13.41 -2.07
C LEU A 94 -10.73 -12.56 -3.28
N GLN A 95 -9.52 -12.78 -3.74
CA GLN A 95 -8.98 -12.15 -4.94
C GLN A 95 -9.45 -12.94 -6.17
N LEU A 96 -10.25 -12.33 -7.00
CA LEU A 96 -10.75 -12.93 -8.23
C LEU A 96 -9.68 -12.81 -9.34
N LYS A 97 -8.84 -13.81 -9.46
CA LYS A 97 -7.82 -13.88 -10.51
C LYS A 97 -8.34 -14.56 -11.78
N SER A 98 -9.25 -15.51 -11.63
CA SER A 98 -9.87 -16.23 -12.77
C SER A 98 -10.58 -15.30 -13.77
N ILE A 99 -11.04 -14.13 -13.31
CA ILE A 99 -11.78 -13.19 -14.16
C ILE A 99 -10.88 -12.31 -15.04
N ASP A 100 -9.55 -12.38 -14.91
CA ASP A 100 -8.64 -11.56 -15.71
C ASP A 100 -8.84 -11.86 -17.22
N PRO A 101 -9.18 -10.83 -18.04
CA PRO A 101 -9.39 -11.00 -19.47
C PRO A 101 -8.16 -11.50 -20.25
N ASN A 102 -6.98 -11.37 -19.65
CA ASN A 102 -5.71 -11.80 -20.26
C ASN A 102 -5.32 -13.23 -19.83
N ASP A 103 -6.07 -13.87 -18.95
CA ASP A 103 -5.82 -15.24 -18.48
C ASP A 103 -7.07 -16.13 -18.72
N GLN A 104 -7.87 -16.43 -17.72
CA GLN A 104 -9.01 -17.37 -17.84
C GLN A 104 -10.31 -16.70 -18.29
N ASP A 105 -10.42 -15.39 -18.12
CA ASP A 105 -11.61 -14.59 -18.48
C ASP A 105 -12.95 -15.22 -18.01
N ALA A 106 -12.93 -15.78 -16.78
CA ALA A 106 -14.09 -16.44 -16.19
C ALA A 106 -15.34 -15.56 -16.19
N SER A 107 -16.51 -16.19 -16.29
CA SER A 107 -17.77 -15.46 -16.37
C SER A 107 -18.15 -14.82 -15.02
N PRO A 108 -18.99 -13.78 -15.02
CA PRO A 108 -19.55 -13.21 -13.79
C PRO A 108 -20.33 -14.26 -12.96
N GLU A 109 -20.98 -15.21 -13.60
CA GLU A 109 -21.74 -16.30 -12.98
C GLU A 109 -20.82 -17.28 -12.24
N ASP A 110 -19.69 -17.66 -12.85
CA ASP A 110 -18.70 -18.55 -12.24
C ASP A 110 -18.05 -17.90 -11.03
N ALA A 111 -17.69 -16.61 -11.14
CA ALA A 111 -17.16 -15.83 -10.04
C ALA A 111 -18.16 -15.73 -8.87
N ALA A 112 -19.44 -15.46 -9.16
CA ALA A 112 -20.49 -15.41 -8.14
C ALA A 112 -20.70 -16.77 -7.46
N ALA A 113 -20.63 -17.87 -8.21
CA ALA A 113 -20.71 -19.21 -7.67
C ALA A 113 -19.54 -19.51 -6.71
N THR A 114 -18.33 -19.08 -7.06
CA THR A 114 -17.13 -19.21 -6.19
C THR A 114 -17.27 -18.38 -4.91
N VAL A 115 -17.74 -17.13 -5.01
CA VAL A 115 -18.02 -16.28 -3.83
C VAL A 115 -19.02 -16.94 -2.89
N LYS A 116 -20.12 -17.53 -3.41
CA LYS A 116 -21.11 -18.24 -2.59
C LYS A 116 -20.54 -19.48 -1.88
N LYS A 117 -19.64 -20.22 -2.54
CA LYS A 117 -18.96 -21.36 -1.91
C LYS A 117 -18.10 -20.90 -0.74
N VAL A 118 -17.33 -19.85 -0.93
CA VAL A 118 -16.49 -19.27 0.14
C VAL A 118 -17.35 -18.78 1.29
N LEU A 119 -18.42 -18.00 1.02
CA LEU A 119 -19.37 -17.53 2.04
C LEU A 119 -19.95 -18.67 2.88
N GLY A 120 -20.29 -19.80 2.24
CA GLY A 120 -20.81 -20.97 2.93
C GLY A 120 -19.79 -21.69 3.84
N ALA A 121 -18.50 -21.41 3.68
CA ALA A 121 -17.42 -22.06 4.41
C ALA A 121 -16.87 -21.24 5.60
N ILE A 122 -17.22 -19.96 5.71
CA ILE A 122 -16.66 -19.05 6.70
C ILE A 122 -17.75 -18.35 7.53
N ASN A 123 -17.36 -17.88 8.70
CA ASN A 123 -18.21 -17.13 9.63
C ASN A 123 -17.62 -15.75 9.98
N VAL A 124 -16.82 -15.20 9.07
CA VAL A 124 -16.20 -13.86 9.16
C VAL A 124 -16.57 -13.03 7.93
N PRO A 125 -16.44 -11.70 7.95
CA PRO A 125 -16.75 -10.87 6.78
C PRO A 125 -15.89 -11.23 5.57
N LEU A 126 -16.48 -11.17 4.37
CA LEU A 126 -15.81 -11.44 3.11
C LEU A 126 -15.64 -10.17 2.29
N ILE A 127 -14.41 -9.93 1.90
CA ILE A 127 -14.01 -8.93 0.92
C ILE A 127 -13.85 -9.63 -0.43
N VAL A 128 -14.46 -9.10 -1.47
CA VAL A 128 -14.30 -9.58 -2.84
C VAL A 128 -13.50 -8.55 -3.62
N TRP A 129 -12.34 -8.97 -4.13
CA TRP A 129 -11.39 -8.11 -4.81
C TRP A 129 -11.26 -8.49 -6.29
N GLY A 130 -11.50 -7.53 -7.20
CA GLY A 130 -11.42 -7.71 -8.65
C GLY A 130 -9.99 -7.87 -9.18
N CYS A 131 -9.86 -8.03 -10.50
CA CYS A 131 -8.59 -8.28 -11.18
C CYS A 131 -7.84 -7.00 -11.62
N ALA A 132 -8.35 -5.82 -11.29
CA ALA A 132 -7.84 -4.52 -11.73
C ALA A 132 -8.08 -4.21 -13.24
N ALA A 133 -9.11 -4.83 -13.83
CA ALA A 133 -9.62 -4.50 -15.15
C ALA A 133 -11.01 -3.81 -14.98
N PRO A 134 -11.10 -2.46 -14.96
CA PRO A 134 -12.28 -1.75 -14.47
C PRO A 134 -13.62 -2.14 -15.12
N ALA A 135 -13.63 -2.43 -16.42
CA ALA A 135 -14.86 -2.85 -17.12
C ALA A 135 -15.28 -4.28 -16.73
N LYS A 136 -14.32 -5.21 -16.63
CA LYS A 136 -14.57 -6.58 -16.20
C LYS A 136 -14.97 -6.63 -14.73
N ASP A 137 -14.25 -5.88 -13.88
CA ASP A 137 -14.55 -5.77 -12.46
C ASP A 137 -15.96 -5.21 -12.24
N GLU A 138 -16.39 -4.21 -13.03
CA GLU A 138 -17.74 -3.67 -12.94
C GLU A 138 -18.80 -4.75 -13.21
N ASP A 139 -18.67 -5.49 -14.31
CA ASP A 139 -19.65 -6.52 -14.69
C ASP A 139 -19.70 -7.66 -13.68
N VAL A 140 -18.53 -8.13 -13.24
CA VAL A 140 -18.43 -9.23 -12.27
C VAL A 140 -18.94 -8.83 -10.89
N LEU A 141 -18.49 -7.66 -10.36
CA LEU A 141 -18.87 -7.23 -9.02
C LEU A 141 -20.36 -6.84 -8.94
N LYS A 142 -20.96 -6.32 -10.02
CA LYS A 142 -22.41 -6.12 -10.10
C LYS A 142 -23.17 -7.45 -9.99
N LYS A 143 -22.72 -8.49 -10.71
CA LYS A 143 -23.34 -9.80 -10.67
C LYS A 143 -23.21 -10.44 -9.29
N ILE A 144 -22.03 -10.36 -8.68
CA ILE A 144 -21.79 -10.84 -7.31
C ILE A 144 -22.68 -10.10 -6.31
N ALA A 145 -22.81 -8.77 -6.43
CA ALA A 145 -23.67 -7.99 -5.56
C ALA A 145 -25.13 -8.44 -5.61
N GLU A 146 -25.65 -8.67 -6.82
CA GLU A 146 -27.01 -9.19 -7.04
C GLU A 146 -27.18 -10.59 -6.42
N GLU A 147 -26.30 -11.52 -6.77
CA GLU A 147 -26.37 -12.93 -6.37
C GLU A 147 -26.17 -13.17 -4.86
N CYS A 148 -25.47 -12.24 -4.21
CA CYS A 148 -25.18 -12.27 -2.78
C CYS A 148 -25.92 -11.17 -2.00
N GLN A 149 -27.11 -10.78 -2.46
CA GLN A 149 -27.93 -9.77 -1.79
C GLN A 149 -28.12 -10.07 -0.30
N GLY A 150 -27.87 -9.07 0.54
CA GLY A 150 -28.01 -9.17 2.00
C GLY A 150 -26.86 -9.86 2.73
N GLU A 151 -25.81 -10.32 2.02
CA GLU A 151 -24.62 -10.91 2.63
C GLU A 151 -23.64 -9.86 3.19
N SER A 152 -23.90 -8.56 2.96
CA SER A 152 -23.05 -7.44 3.44
C SER A 152 -21.58 -7.61 3.08
N LEU A 153 -21.31 -8.00 1.82
CA LEU A 153 -19.96 -8.09 1.28
C LEU A 153 -19.27 -6.73 1.25
N ILE A 154 -17.95 -6.75 1.14
CA ILE A 154 -17.14 -5.56 0.84
C ILE A 154 -16.58 -5.75 -0.58
N LEU A 155 -16.95 -4.87 -1.51
CA LEU A 155 -16.64 -5.01 -2.93
C LEU A 155 -15.60 -3.99 -3.38
N GLY A 156 -14.59 -4.40 -4.09
CA GLY A 156 -13.55 -3.52 -4.63
C GLY A 156 -12.59 -4.22 -5.60
N PRO A 157 -11.67 -3.47 -6.17
CA PRO A 157 -11.48 -2.02 -6.03
C PRO A 157 -12.54 -1.21 -6.81
N VAL A 158 -12.96 -0.08 -6.24
CA VAL A 158 -13.84 0.89 -6.91
C VAL A 158 -13.03 2.12 -7.27
N GLU A 159 -12.89 2.36 -8.56
CA GLU A 159 -12.12 3.46 -9.15
C GLU A 159 -13.05 4.48 -9.82
N GLU A 160 -12.48 5.62 -10.25
CA GLU A 160 -13.24 6.65 -10.98
C GLU A 160 -14.04 6.10 -12.18
N LYS A 161 -13.48 5.10 -12.89
CA LYS A 161 -14.08 4.55 -14.11
C LYS A 161 -15.30 3.66 -13.87
N ASN A 162 -15.37 2.94 -12.75
CA ASN A 162 -16.40 1.95 -12.45
C ASN A 162 -17.28 2.30 -11.24
N HIS A 163 -17.06 3.48 -10.59
CA HIS A 163 -17.75 3.85 -9.35
C HIS A 163 -19.28 3.86 -9.48
N LYS A 164 -19.81 4.22 -10.66
CA LYS A 164 -21.27 4.32 -10.85
C LYS A 164 -21.93 2.94 -10.83
N GLY A 165 -21.39 2.00 -11.58
CA GLY A 165 -21.98 0.68 -11.71
C GLY A 165 -21.85 -0.12 -10.41
N ILE A 166 -20.65 -0.20 -9.86
CA ILE A 166 -20.41 -0.95 -8.61
C ILE A 166 -21.09 -0.27 -7.43
N GLY A 167 -21.00 1.07 -7.32
CA GLY A 167 -21.64 1.82 -6.23
C GLY A 167 -23.17 1.66 -6.23
N ALA A 168 -23.81 1.74 -7.40
CA ALA A 168 -25.25 1.53 -7.51
C ALA A 168 -25.66 0.10 -7.12
N ALA A 169 -24.92 -0.90 -7.57
CA ALA A 169 -25.17 -2.30 -7.19
C ALA A 169 -24.97 -2.52 -5.68
N ALA A 170 -23.87 -2.03 -5.13
CA ALA A 170 -23.60 -2.16 -3.70
C ALA A 170 -24.71 -1.54 -2.84
N MET A 171 -25.20 -0.35 -3.20
CA MET A 171 -26.33 0.29 -2.53
C MET A 171 -27.61 -0.52 -2.66
N GLY A 172 -27.90 -0.98 -3.89
CA GLY A 172 -29.14 -1.69 -4.18
C GLY A 172 -29.26 -3.03 -3.46
N TYR A 173 -28.14 -3.71 -3.26
CA TYR A 173 -28.10 -5.07 -2.70
C TYR A 173 -27.51 -5.14 -1.27
N GLY A 174 -27.12 -3.98 -0.68
CA GLY A 174 -26.76 -3.88 0.74
C GLY A 174 -25.31 -4.20 1.07
N HIS A 175 -24.38 -3.85 0.19
CA HIS A 175 -22.94 -4.08 0.34
C HIS A 175 -22.17 -2.82 0.70
N SER A 176 -20.94 -3.00 1.21
CA SER A 176 -19.94 -1.95 1.37
C SER A 176 -18.97 -1.96 0.17
N ILE A 177 -18.22 -0.88 -0.03
CA ILE A 177 -17.27 -0.77 -1.13
C ILE A 177 -15.89 -0.30 -0.65
N ILE A 178 -14.87 -0.58 -1.47
CA ILE A 178 -13.51 -0.09 -1.29
C ILE A 178 -13.23 0.93 -2.38
N SER A 179 -13.13 2.20 -1.98
CA SER A 179 -12.74 3.32 -2.82
C SER A 179 -11.23 3.29 -3.02
N SER A 180 -10.76 2.99 -4.23
CA SER A 180 -9.33 2.84 -4.55
C SER A 180 -8.79 4.01 -5.36
N SER A 181 -7.62 4.52 -4.95
CA SER A 181 -6.91 5.60 -5.63
C SER A 181 -5.41 5.32 -5.70
N PRO A 182 -4.73 5.61 -6.83
CA PRO A 182 -3.30 5.36 -6.96
C PRO A 182 -2.49 6.43 -6.21
N ILE A 183 -2.07 6.16 -4.98
CA ILE A 183 -1.11 6.94 -4.15
C ILE A 183 -1.34 8.48 -4.24
N ASP A 184 -2.61 8.90 -4.28
CA ASP A 184 -2.99 10.32 -4.44
C ASP A 184 -4.14 10.69 -3.50
N VAL A 185 -3.87 11.63 -2.57
CA VAL A 185 -4.84 12.12 -1.58
C VAL A 185 -6.02 12.84 -2.24
N ASN A 186 -5.76 13.63 -3.30
CA ASN A 186 -6.81 14.39 -3.97
C ASN A 186 -7.73 13.48 -4.77
N LEU A 187 -7.16 12.46 -5.42
CA LEU A 187 -7.95 11.46 -6.14
C LEU A 187 -8.79 10.61 -5.18
N ALA A 188 -8.24 10.21 -4.03
CA ALA A 188 -9.00 9.52 -2.98
C ALA A 188 -10.21 10.36 -2.54
N LYS A 189 -10.00 11.64 -2.25
CA LYS A 189 -11.08 12.59 -1.94
C LYS A 189 -12.09 12.71 -3.08
N GLN A 190 -11.62 12.81 -4.32
CA GLN A 190 -12.48 12.93 -5.50
C GLN A 190 -13.39 11.71 -5.67
N ILE A 191 -12.86 10.50 -5.54
CA ILE A 191 -13.66 9.26 -5.65
C ILE A 191 -14.71 9.22 -4.55
N ASN A 192 -14.37 9.56 -3.30
CA ASN A 192 -15.32 9.61 -2.20
C ASN A 192 -16.44 10.63 -2.45
N ILE A 193 -16.13 11.80 -3.03
CA ILE A 193 -17.14 12.79 -3.46
C ILE A 193 -18.02 12.25 -4.58
N LEU A 194 -17.45 11.54 -5.56
CA LEU A 194 -18.22 10.93 -6.64
C LEU A 194 -19.19 9.87 -6.13
N LEU A 195 -18.77 9.07 -5.16
CA LEU A 195 -19.61 8.07 -4.50
C LEU A 195 -20.72 8.71 -3.68
N GLU A 196 -20.42 9.76 -2.91
CA GLU A 196 -21.42 10.51 -2.16
C GLU A 196 -22.45 11.17 -3.12
N ASN A 197 -22.00 11.77 -4.23
CA ASN A 197 -22.89 12.35 -5.25
C ASN A 197 -23.76 11.29 -5.94
N LEU A 198 -23.32 10.05 -6.02
CA LEU A 198 -24.13 8.92 -6.48
C LEU A 198 -25.22 8.55 -5.46
N GLY A 199 -25.09 8.97 -4.20
CA GLY A 199 -25.95 8.63 -3.08
C GLY A 199 -25.41 7.51 -2.18
N MET A 200 -24.15 7.06 -2.38
CA MET A 200 -23.52 6.06 -1.53
C MET A 200 -23.29 6.62 -0.13
N PRO A 201 -23.83 5.98 0.92
CA PRO A 201 -23.54 6.36 2.30
C PRO A 201 -22.05 6.17 2.61
N LEU A 202 -21.38 7.22 3.10
CA LEU A 202 -19.94 7.13 3.40
C LEU A 202 -19.60 6.21 4.58
N ASP A 203 -20.58 5.78 5.37
CA ASP A 203 -20.46 4.74 6.39
C ASP A 203 -20.45 3.29 5.79
N LYS A 204 -20.44 3.19 4.47
CA LYS A 204 -20.29 1.96 3.70
C LYS A 204 -19.04 1.98 2.79
N VAL A 205 -18.15 2.96 2.98
CA VAL A 205 -16.97 3.16 2.14
C VAL A 205 -15.70 3.02 2.97
N LEU A 206 -14.84 2.08 2.56
CA LEU A 206 -13.46 1.96 3.02
C LEU A 206 -12.53 2.61 1.99
N VAL A 207 -11.41 3.15 2.41
CA VAL A 207 -10.44 3.79 1.50
C VAL A 207 -9.21 2.90 1.31
N ASP A 208 -8.92 2.54 0.07
CA ASP A 208 -7.67 1.94 -0.33
C ASP A 208 -6.82 2.98 -1.06
N PRO A 209 -5.73 3.49 -0.44
CA PRO A 209 -4.85 4.46 -1.08
C PRO A 209 -3.95 3.82 -2.14
N THR A 210 -4.20 2.59 -2.52
CA THR A 210 -3.40 1.76 -3.42
C THR A 210 -1.92 1.80 -3.04
N THR A 211 -1.57 0.98 -2.09
CA THR A 211 -0.21 0.90 -1.55
C THR A 211 0.76 0.15 -2.46
N GLY A 212 0.55 0.22 -3.76
CA GLY A 212 1.43 -0.37 -4.75
C GLY A 212 2.81 0.26 -4.71
N GLY A 213 3.83 -0.58 -4.89
CA GLY A 213 5.17 -0.11 -5.11
C GLY A 213 6.13 -0.21 -3.92
N LEU A 214 5.95 -1.16 -3.00
CA LEU A 214 6.97 -1.43 -1.97
C LEU A 214 8.36 -1.64 -2.58
N GLY A 215 8.45 -2.24 -3.78
CA GLY A 215 9.69 -2.37 -4.52
C GLY A 215 10.30 -1.04 -5.01
N TYR A 216 9.54 0.05 -4.96
CA TYR A 216 10.02 1.41 -5.27
C TYR A 216 10.30 2.26 -4.03
N GLY A 217 9.91 1.76 -2.85
CA GLY A 217 10.09 2.41 -1.57
C GLY A 217 8.79 2.50 -0.77
N MET A 218 8.81 1.97 0.45
CA MET A 218 7.66 1.97 1.36
C MET A 218 7.25 3.40 1.75
N GLU A 219 8.16 4.36 1.70
CA GLU A 219 7.92 5.76 2.04
C GLU A 219 6.83 6.42 1.21
N TYR A 220 6.62 6.01 -0.02
CA TYR A 220 5.53 6.54 -0.86
C TYR A 220 4.16 6.12 -0.32
N SER A 221 3.98 4.85 0.00
CA SER A 221 2.76 4.33 0.59
C SER A 221 2.52 4.91 1.99
N TYR A 222 3.56 4.91 2.83
CA TYR A 222 3.50 5.50 4.15
C TYR A 222 3.08 6.99 4.09
N SER A 223 3.73 7.77 3.21
CA SER A 223 3.46 9.20 3.04
C SER A 223 2.01 9.49 2.61
N VAL A 224 1.45 8.73 1.68
CA VAL A 224 0.05 8.96 1.26
C VAL A 224 -0.93 8.60 2.37
N MET A 225 -0.70 7.51 3.09
CA MET A 225 -1.54 7.09 4.22
C MET A 225 -1.51 8.12 5.35
N GLU A 226 -0.32 8.58 5.73
CA GLU A 226 -0.15 9.61 6.76
C GLU A 226 -0.84 10.91 6.35
N ARG A 227 -0.69 11.36 5.11
CA ARG A 227 -1.35 12.57 4.60
C ARG A 227 -2.88 12.44 4.55
N LEU A 228 -3.43 11.26 4.24
CA LEU A 228 -4.87 10.99 4.35
C LEU A 228 -5.33 11.12 5.81
N THR A 229 -4.58 10.50 6.74
CA THR A 229 -4.85 10.60 8.17
C THR A 229 -4.77 12.05 8.67
N MET A 230 -3.74 12.79 8.25
CA MET A 230 -3.61 14.22 8.60
C MET A 230 -4.76 15.07 8.06
N ALA A 231 -5.16 14.86 6.81
CA ALA A 231 -6.29 15.58 6.22
C ALA A 231 -7.60 15.27 6.96
N ALA A 232 -7.83 14.02 7.30
CA ALA A 232 -9.01 13.59 8.06
C ALA A 232 -9.03 14.17 9.48
N MET A 233 -7.92 14.05 10.20
CA MET A 233 -7.85 14.34 11.64
C MET A 233 -7.55 15.80 11.93
N THR A 234 -6.49 16.35 11.34
CA THR A 234 -6.00 17.70 11.66
C THR A 234 -6.76 18.78 10.89
N GLN A 235 -7.08 18.54 9.62
CA GLN A 235 -7.82 19.48 8.78
C GLN A 235 -9.35 19.29 8.87
N GLY A 236 -9.82 18.18 9.45
CA GLY A 236 -11.23 17.86 9.58
C GLY A 236 -11.94 17.59 8.25
N ASP A 237 -11.20 17.09 7.23
CA ASP A 237 -11.78 16.80 5.92
C ASP A 237 -12.73 15.60 5.99
N ASP A 238 -14.03 15.86 6.01
CA ASP A 238 -15.09 14.86 6.20
C ASP A 238 -15.17 13.80 5.09
N LYS A 239 -14.58 14.08 3.91
CA LYS A 239 -14.51 13.12 2.79
C LYS A 239 -13.36 12.12 2.93
N LEU A 240 -12.43 12.38 3.84
CA LEU A 240 -11.29 11.52 4.13
C LEU A 240 -11.35 10.88 5.52
N GLN A 241 -12.36 11.18 6.33
CA GLN A 241 -12.60 10.60 7.65
C GLN A 241 -13.15 9.16 7.54
N LEU A 242 -12.51 8.32 6.74
CA LEU A 242 -12.91 6.94 6.47
C LEU A 242 -11.78 5.97 6.84
N PRO A 243 -12.11 4.75 7.33
CA PRO A 243 -11.10 3.75 7.65
C PRO A 243 -10.33 3.32 6.40
N MET A 244 -9.02 3.13 6.54
CA MET A 244 -8.17 2.64 5.45
C MET A 244 -8.04 1.11 5.47
N ILE A 245 -8.03 0.53 4.27
CA ILE A 245 -7.69 -0.87 3.98
C ILE A 245 -6.49 -0.91 3.06
N ASN A 246 -5.53 -1.80 3.33
CA ASN A 246 -4.27 -1.84 2.60
C ASN A 246 -3.89 -3.26 2.21
N ASN A 247 -3.66 -3.50 0.91
CA ASN A 247 -3.23 -4.82 0.41
C ASN A 247 -1.71 -4.97 0.50
N LEU A 248 -1.21 -5.11 1.72
CA LEU A 248 0.20 -5.25 2.03
C LEU A 248 0.79 -6.57 1.50
N GLY A 249 0.07 -7.68 1.72
CA GLY A 249 0.55 -9.01 1.34
C GLY A 249 0.88 -9.11 -0.14
N ASN A 250 -0.01 -8.59 -0.99
CA ASN A 250 0.24 -8.55 -2.43
C ASN A 250 1.51 -7.77 -2.80
N GLU A 251 1.79 -6.67 -2.12
CA GLU A 251 2.94 -5.84 -2.42
C GLU A 251 4.26 -6.42 -1.89
N VAL A 252 4.27 -6.99 -0.69
CA VAL A 252 5.47 -7.63 -0.11
C VAL A 252 5.88 -8.84 -0.94
N TRP A 253 4.96 -9.76 -1.18
CA TRP A 253 5.29 -11.03 -1.83
C TRP A 253 5.53 -10.91 -3.34
N LYS A 254 5.31 -9.72 -3.94
CA LYS A 254 5.76 -9.37 -5.29
C LYS A 254 7.18 -8.82 -5.34
N CYS A 255 7.72 -8.32 -4.22
CA CYS A 255 9.07 -7.77 -4.19
C CYS A 255 10.10 -8.82 -4.63
N LYS A 256 11.13 -8.35 -5.30
CA LYS A 256 12.24 -9.21 -5.76
C LYS A 256 12.87 -9.95 -4.57
N GLU A 257 13.09 -9.24 -3.49
CA GLU A 257 13.70 -9.76 -2.27
C GLU A 257 12.87 -10.88 -1.62
N ALA A 258 11.55 -10.81 -1.68
CA ALA A 258 10.67 -11.87 -1.15
C ALA A 258 10.62 -13.12 -2.05
N LYS A 259 10.95 -12.98 -3.35
CA LYS A 259 10.91 -14.06 -4.34
C LYS A 259 12.26 -14.77 -4.56
N GLN A 260 13.38 -14.09 -4.26
CA GLN A 260 14.72 -14.63 -4.48
C GLN A 260 14.98 -15.86 -3.60
N THR A 261 15.54 -16.88 -4.22
CA THR A 261 16.01 -18.09 -3.52
C THR A 261 17.30 -17.82 -2.75
N VAL A 262 17.79 -18.81 -2.03
CA VAL A 262 19.10 -18.73 -1.36
C VAL A 262 20.22 -18.67 -2.38
N GLU A 263 20.09 -19.42 -3.48
CA GLU A 263 21.07 -19.45 -4.55
C GLU A 263 21.18 -18.12 -5.28
N ASP A 264 20.04 -17.39 -5.43
CA ASP A 264 19.99 -16.08 -6.10
C ASP A 264 20.56 -14.95 -5.24
N ALA A 265 20.36 -15.02 -3.93
CA ALA A 265 20.71 -13.95 -2.99
C ALA A 265 21.00 -14.50 -1.58
N PRO A 266 22.09 -15.25 -1.39
CA PRO A 266 22.42 -15.84 -0.10
C PRO A 266 22.66 -14.79 0.99
N GLU A 267 23.10 -13.58 0.63
CA GLU A 267 23.31 -12.48 1.56
C GLU A 267 22.01 -11.98 2.23
N LEU A 268 20.85 -12.26 1.64
CA LEU A 268 19.56 -11.89 2.20
C LEU A 268 19.01 -12.91 3.22
N GLY A 269 19.73 -14.00 3.46
CA GLY A 269 19.33 -14.99 4.46
C GLY A 269 18.23 -15.94 3.99
N ASP A 270 17.60 -16.58 4.97
CA ASP A 270 16.53 -17.56 4.76
C ASP A 270 15.29 -16.91 4.09
N PRO A 271 14.85 -17.40 2.92
CA PRO A 271 13.75 -16.78 2.15
C PRO A 271 12.42 -16.74 2.88
N GLU A 272 12.07 -17.79 3.64
CA GLU A 272 10.80 -17.83 4.36
C GLU A 272 10.80 -16.82 5.52
N ARG A 273 11.85 -16.82 6.36
CA ARG A 273 11.99 -15.84 7.45
C ARG A 273 12.02 -14.41 6.92
N ARG A 274 12.72 -14.19 5.82
CA ARG A 274 12.81 -12.88 5.16
C ARG A 274 11.45 -12.38 4.72
N GLY A 275 10.68 -13.19 3.99
CA GLY A 275 9.34 -12.82 3.53
C GLY A 275 8.38 -12.55 4.69
N ILE A 276 8.37 -13.40 5.72
CA ILE A 276 7.60 -13.22 6.95
C ILE A 276 7.94 -11.89 7.62
N LEU A 277 9.23 -11.59 7.79
CA LEU A 277 9.67 -10.34 8.45
C LEU A 277 9.39 -9.12 7.60
N MET A 278 9.55 -9.17 6.27
CA MET A 278 9.17 -8.08 5.37
C MET A 278 7.69 -7.73 5.51
N GLU A 279 6.81 -8.74 5.52
CA GLU A 279 5.37 -8.54 5.67
C GLU A 279 5.01 -8.02 7.07
N ALA A 280 5.61 -8.55 8.12
CA ALA A 280 5.36 -8.10 9.49
C ALA A 280 5.83 -6.65 9.74
N VAL A 281 7.03 -6.27 9.25
CA VAL A 281 7.54 -4.90 9.37
C VAL A 281 6.70 -3.92 8.54
N GLY A 282 6.31 -4.31 7.33
CA GLY A 282 5.38 -3.53 6.51
C GLY A 282 4.04 -3.33 7.21
N ALA A 283 3.51 -4.37 7.86
CA ALA A 283 2.26 -4.31 8.63
C ALA A 283 2.36 -3.28 9.76
N VAL A 284 3.43 -3.31 10.57
CA VAL A 284 3.65 -2.33 11.63
C VAL A 284 3.71 -0.91 11.07
N SER A 285 4.42 -0.71 9.97
CA SER A 285 4.54 0.60 9.33
C SER A 285 3.18 1.13 8.86
N TYR A 286 2.36 0.29 8.23
CA TYR A 286 1.03 0.70 7.75
C TYR A 286 0.04 0.94 8.90
N LEU A 287 0.11 0.14 9.97
CA LEU A 287 -0.67 0.38 11.18
C LEU A 287 -0.35 1.75 11.78
N MET A 288 0.94 2.11 11.87
CA MET A 288 1.37 3.41 12.38
C MET A 288 0.97 4.58 11.45
N ALA A 289 0.75 4.32 10.16
CA ALA A 289 0.26 5.31 9.20
C ALA A 289 -1.27 5.43 9.15
N GLY A 290 -2.03 4.56 9.85
CA GLY A 290 -3.48 4.65 10.01
C GLY A 290 -4.30 3.56 9.34
N SER A 291 -3.69 2.44 8.94
CA SER A 291 -4.43 1.28 8.42
C SER A 291 -5.40 0.73 9.48
N SER A 292 -6.66 0.57 9.11
CA SER A 292 -7.69 -0.07 9.94
C SER A 292 -7.89 -1.54 9.58
N ILE A 293 -7.60 -1.92 8.33
CA ILE A 293 -7.64 -3.29 7.84
C ILE A 293 -6.35 -3.56 7.05
N LEU A 294 -5.60 -4.57 7.47
CA LEU A 294 -4.44 -5.06 6.72
C LEU A 294 -4.82 -6.33 5.96
N ILE A 295 -4.55 -6.37 4.67
CA ILE A 295 -4.64 -7.59 3.87
C ILE A 295 -3.25 -8.21 3.84
N MET A 296 -3.13 -9.42 4.37
CA MET A 296 -1.87 -10.14 4.54
C MET A 296 -1.99 -11.59 4.04
N ARG A 297 -0.86 -12.23 3.80
CA ARG A 297 -0.82 -13.60 3.25
C ARG A 297 -0.30 -14.63 4.23
N HIS A 298 0.88 -14.39 4.82
CA HIS A 298 1.56 -15.43 5.60
C HIS A 298 1.06 -15.47 7.05
N PRO A 299 0.65 -16.66 7.58
CA PRO A 299 0.08 -16.78 8.92
C PRO A 299 1.05 -16.32 10.03
N GLU A 300 2.34 -16.57 9.91
CA GLU A 300 3.32 -16.10 10.91
C GLU A 300 3.48 -14.57 10.90
N SER A 301 3.42 -13.93 9.72
CA SER A 301 3.40 -12.46 9.64
C SER A 301 2.17 -11.88 10.31
N ILE A 302 1.01 -12.52 10.11
CA ILE A 302 -0.27 -12.14 10.72
C ILE A 302 -0.21 -12.27 12.24
N LYS A 303 0.36 -13.37 12.74
CA LYS A 303 0.58 -13.58 14.17
C LYS A 303 1.44 -12.47 14.79
N LEU A 304 2.53 -12.07 14.12
CA LEU A 304 3.37 -10.96 14.55
C LEU A 304 2.64 -9.62 14.51
N ALA A 305 1.88 -9.33 13.44
CA ALA A 305 1.08 -8.11 13.32
C ALA A 305 0.00 -8.03 14.42
N LYS A 306 -0.72 -9.12 14.69
CA LYS A 306 -1.71 -9.19 15.77
C LYS A 306 -1.07 -9.04 17.16
N ALA A 307 0.11 -9.62 17.37
CA ALA A 307 0.86 -9.44 18.60
C ALA A 307 1.23 -7.96 18.80
N PHE A 308 1.67 -7.27 17.75
CA PHE A 308 1.93 -5.83 17.80
C PHE A 308 0.66 -5.02 18.11
N ILE A 309 -0.44 -5.28 17.39
CA ILE A 309 -1.72 -4.58 17.63
C ILE A 309 -2.14 -4.73 19.10
N ASN A 310 -2.11 -5.94 19.64
CA ASN A 310 -2.50 -6.20 21.03
C ASN A 310 -1.55 -5.53 22.02
N LEU A 311 -0.23 -5.62 21.80
CA LEU A 311 0.77 -5.01 22.67
C LEU A 311 0.58 -3.49 22.78
N ILE A 312 0.36 -2.81 21.65
CA ILE A 312 0.20 -1.35 21.64
C ILE A 312 -1.18 -0.92 22.15
N SER A 313 -2.24 -1.70 21.87
CA SER A 313 -3.61 -1.35 22.26
C SER A 313 -3.91 -1.68 23.73
N ASP A 314 -3.47 -2.84 24.20
CA ASP A 314 -3.84 -3.37 25.53
C ASP A 314 -2.68 -3.30 26.52
N GLY A 315 -1.48 -3.01 26.05
CA GLY A 315 -0.26 -3.15 26.85
C GLY A 315 0.20 -4.61 26.96
N GLY A 316 1.19 -4.86 27.80
CA GLY A 316 1.77 -6.19 27.99
C GLY A 316 3.27 -6.22 27.75
N THR A 317 3.79 -7.36 27.32
CA THR A 317 5.22 -7.54 27.06
C THR A 317 5.47 -8.26 25.73
N ALA A 318 6.49 -7.82 25.00
CA ALA A 318 6.94 -8.49 23.79
C ALA A 318 7.61 -9.85 24.07
N LEU A 319 7.92 -10.16 25.32
CA LEU A 319 8.51 -11.45 25.73
C LEU A 319 7.55 -12.63 25.53
N ASP A 320 6.24 -12.35 25.46
CA ASP A 320 5.21 -13.39 25.27
C ASP A 320 4.98 -13.71 23.79
N VAL A 321 5.65 -13.01 22.85
CA VAL A 321 5.54 -13.26 21.41
C VAL A 321 6.28 -14.54 21.07
N ALA A 322 5.54 -15.54 20.56
CA ALA A 322 6.11 -16.82 20.17
C ALA A 322 7.06 -16.66 18.97
N PRO A 323 8.13 -17.46 18.89
CA PRO A 323 9.04 -17.48 17.75
C PRO A 323 8.31 -17.79 16.44
N ILE A 324 8.91 -17.37 15.32
CA ILE A 324 8.45 -17.72 13.97
C ILE A 324 8.57 -19.22 13.78
N THR A 325 7.49 -19.87 13.37
CA THR A 325 7.44 -21.27 12.99
C THR A 325 7.55 -21.37 11.47
N LYS A 326 8.59 -22.04 10.98
CA LYS A 326 8.81 -22.25 9.55
C LYS A 326 8.02 -23.45 9.04
N GLN A 327 7.65 -23.40 7.75
CA GLN A 327 7.05 -24.50 7.00
C GLN A 327 8.06 -25.19 6.07
N LEU A 328 9.12 -24.48 5.67
CA LEU A 328 10.19 -24.97 4.83
C LEU A 328 11.42 -25.37 5.68
N ASP A 329 12.31 -26.15 5.09
CA ASP A 329 13.55 -26.57 5.73
C ASP A 329 14.44 -25.40 6.13
N ASP A 330 15.22 -25.58 7.19
CA ASP A 330 16.20 -24.56 7.60
C ASP A 330 17.32 -24.46 6.57
N VAL A 331 17.77 -23.23 6.33
CA VAL A 331 18.86 -22.93 5.42
C VAL A 331 20.08 -22.51 6.21
N GLU A 332 21.19 -23.20 5.99
CA GLU A 332 22.51 -22.82 6.54
C GLU A 332 23.24 -21.93 5.53
N ILE A 333 23.63 -20.74 5.97
CA ILE A 333 24.34 -19.76 5.15
C ILE A 333 25.62 -19.36 5.88
N ASP A 334 26.76 -19.52 5.20
CA ASP A 334 28.06 -19.06 5.71
C ASP A 334 28.22 -17.55 5.38
N PHE A 335 27.66 -16.70 6.22
CA PHE A 335 27.78 -15.25 6.08
C PHE A 335 29.23 -14.77 6.18
N ALA A 336 30.12 -15.52 6.85
CA ALA A 336 31.54 -15.16 6.94
C ALA A 336 32.22 -15.31 5.58
N ALA A 337 31.85 -16.36 4.82
CA ALA A 337 32.37 -16.54 3.46
C ALA A 337 31.82 -15.52 2.45
N LEU A 338 30.63 -14.97 2.71
CA LEU A 338 30.01 -13.94 1.87
C LEU A 338 30.48 -12.52 2.22
N ALA A 339 31.03 -12.30 3.41
CA ALA A 339 31.49 -10.99 3.84
C ALA A 339 32.74 -10.58 3.04
N ALA A 340 32.76 -9.32 2.61
CA ALA A 340 33.98 -8.73 2.06
C ALA A 340 35.10 -8.72 3.13
N GLU A 341 36.36 -8.93 2.71
CA GLU A 341 37.49 -8.75 3.61
C GLU A 341 37.47 -7.35 4.25
N ALA A 342 37.61 -7.31 5.58
CA ALA A 342 37.59 -6.05 6.30
C ALA A 342 38.80 -5.19 5.89
N ASP A 343 38.56 -4.02 5.33
CA ASP A 343 39.59 -3.02 5.13
C ASP A 343 39.93 -2.36 6.47
N LEU A 344 41.02 -2.81 7.08
CA LEU A 344 41.52 -2.28 8.35
C LEU A 344 42.49 -1.11 8.14
N THR A 345 42.64 -0.57 6.91
CA THR A 345 43.46 0.61 6.67
C THR A 345 42.81 1.83 7.27
N MET A 346 43.38 2.31 8.38
CA MET A 346 42.97 3.61 8.93
C MET A 346 43.52 4.69 8.00
N GLU A 347 42.64 5.46 7.32
CA GLU A 347 43.05 6.70 6.69
C GLU A 347 43.58 7.65 7.77
N THR A 348 44.90 7.81 7.81
CA THR A 348 45.48 8.87 8.62
C THR A 348 45.05 10.22 8.01
N GLU A 349 44.13 10.90 8.71
CA GLU A 349 43.74 12.27 8.34
C GLU A 349 44.99 13.10 8.05
N LYS A 350 45.24 13.44 6.79
CA LYS A 350 46.20 14.48 6.44
C LYS A 350 45.69 15.76 7.08
N LYS A 351 46.32 16.18 8.19
CA LYS A 351 46.09 17.49 8.79
C LYS A 351 46.17 18.55 7.70
N ALA A 352 45.02 19.08 7.33
CA ALA A 352 44.97 20.26 6.45
C ALA A 352 45.74 21.41 7.11
N ALA A 353 46.67 21.97 6.40
CA ALA A 353 47.44 23.15 6.85
C ALA A 353 46.47 24.31 7.19
N PRO A 354 46.73 25.08 8.26
CA PRO A 354 45.81 26.11 8.70
C PRO A 354 45.66 27.21 7.64
N ALA A 355 44.44 27.35 7.11
CA ALA A 355 44.12 28.48 6.22
C ALA A 355 44.25 29.81 6.95
N LYS A 356 45.05 30.74 6.39
CA LYS A 356 45.17 32.11 6.89
C LYS A 356 43.79 32.78 6.90
N LYS A 357 43.35 33.18 8.10
CA LYS A 357 42.16 34.00 8.30
C LYS A 357 42.43 35.40 7.73
N THR A 358 41.78 35.78 6.65
CA THR A 358 41.58 37.18 6.27
C THR A 358 40.34 37.69 6.99
N ALA A 359 40.52 38.79 7.75
CA ALA A 359 39.45 39.41 8.51
C ALA A 359 38.43 40.08 7.58
N ALA A 360 37.15 39.82 7.80
CA ALA A 360 36.05 40.55 7.21
C ALA A 360 35.39 41.47 8.24
N PRO A 361 34.87 42.63 7.83
CA PRO A 361 34.41 43.68 8.76
C PRO A 361 33.02 43.34 9.35
N LYS A 362 32.86 43.73 10.63
CA LYS A 362 31.61 43.69 11.38
C LYS A 362 30.51 44.51 10.69
N LYS A 363 29.31 43.93 10.56
CA LYS A 363 28.07 44.66 10.39
C LYS A 363 27.07 44.23 11.45
N GLU A 364 26.37 45.24 11.98
CA GLU A 364 25.43 45.21 13.08
C GLU A 364 24.20 44.29 12.88
N ALA A 365 23.69 43.85 14.00
CA ALA A 365 22.50 43.03 14.10
C ALA A 365 21.22 43.84 13.91
N ALA A 366 20.25 43.28 13.18
CA ALA A 366 18.85 43.67 13.20
C ALA A 366 17.97 42.39 13.28
N PRO A 367 16.74 42.47 13.80
CA PRO A 367 16.08 41.38 14.54
C PRO A 367 15.47 40.27 13.67
N ALA A 368 15.31 39.11 14.31
CA ALA A 368 14.81 37.85 13.77
C ALA A 368 13.42 37.95 13.11
N ALA A 369 13.33 37.45 11.88
CA ALA A 369 12.08 37.11 11.21
C ALA A 369 12.00 35.59 11.05
N THR A 370 10.80 35.07 11.25
CA THR A 370 10.36 33.68 11.15
C THR A 370 10.78 33.02 9.83
N PRO A 371 11.17 31.73 9.79
CA PRO A 371 11.58 31.10 8.53
C PRO A 371 10.37 30.74 7.68
N GLU A 372 10.25 31.36 6.53
CA GLU A 372 9.42 30.92 5.41
C GLU A 372 10.12 29.75 4.69
N ALA A 373 9.32 28.74 4.33
CA ALA A 373 9.78 27.57 3.59
C ALA A 373 10.39 27.96 2.22
N PRO A 374 11.43 27.27 1.75
CA PRO A 374 12.05 27.63 0.48
C PRO A 374 11.14 27.27 -0.70
N LYS A 375 10.69 28.30 -1.42
CA LYS A 375 10.15 28.15 -2.78
C LYS A 375 11.27 27.68 -3.69
N ALA A 376 11.07 26.51 -4.33
CA ALA A 376 11.95 26.06 -5.40
C ALA A 376 11.97 27.09 -6.53
N ALA A 377 13.15 27.54 -6.91
CA ALA A 377 13.36 28.36 -8.09
C ALA A 377 13.04 27.51 -9.34
N PRO A 378 12.47 28.08 -10.40
CA PRO A 378 12.25 27.36 -11.65
C PRO A 378 13.61 27.03 -12.27
N VAL A 379 13.90 25.73 -12.38
CA VAL A 379 15.03 25.25 -13.18
C VAL A 379 14.67 25.47 -14.64
N ASN A 380 15.47 26.23 -15.35
CA ASN A 380 15.29 26.52 -16.77
C ASN A 380 15.75 25.27 -17.55
N ASN A 381 14.82 24.40 -17.93
CA ASN A 381 15.09 23.09 -18.54
C ASN A 381 15.57 23.18 -20.02
N ALA A 382 15.53 24.36 -20.64
CA ALA A 382 15.98 24.55 -22.03
C ALA A 382 17.46 24.14 -22.26
N ASP A 383 18.29 24.22 -21.24
CA ASP A 383 19.68 23.80 -21.28
C ASP A 383 19.84 22.26 -21.27
N ALA A 384 18.87 21.53 -20.72
CA ALA A 384 18.88 20.05 -20.67
C ALA A 384 18.68 19.43 -22.05
N VAL A 385 17.79 19.99 -22.88
CA VAL A 385 17.53 19.50 -24.25
C VAL A 385 18.73 19.70 -25.16
N GLU A 386 19.43 20.84 -25.03
CA GLU A 386 20.65 21.10 -25.77
C GLU A 386 21.80 20.17 -25.36
N ALA A 387 21.97 19.97 -24.05
CA ALA A 387 22.98 19.06 -23.52
C ALA A 387 22.73 17.61 -23.99
N ALA A 388 21.48 17.14 -23.98
CA ALA A 388 21.09 15.82 -24.44
C ALA A 388 21.34 15.64 -25.95
N ALA A 389 20.95 16.59 -26.79
CA ALA A 389 21.21 16.53 -28.22
C ALA A 389 22.71 16.51 -28.54
N LYS A 390 23.50 17.31 -27.82
CA LYS A 390 24.96 17.36 -27.95
C LYS A 390 25.62 16.04 -27.55
N SER A 391 25.14 15.39 -26.48
CA SER A 391 25.65 14.09 -26.04
C SER A 391 25.41 12.97 -27.07
N LEU A 392 24.33 13.09 -27.83
CA LEU A 392 23.93 12.15 -28.87
C LEU A 392 24.53 12.48 -30.24
N GLY A 393 25.27 13.60 -30.36
CA GLY A 393 25.84 14.07 -31.64
C GLY A 393 24.78 14.50 -32.67
N ILE A 394 23.61 14.94 -32.21
CA ILE A 394 22.47 15.31 -33.06
C ILE A 394 22.40 16.84 -33.19
N ASP A 395 22.27 17.34 -34.41
CA ASP A 395 21.97 18.77 -34.66
C ASP A 395 20.52 19.06 -34.29
N LEU A 396 20.34 19.62 -33.07
CA LEU A 396 19.02 19.92 -32.53
C LEU A 396 18.23 20.90 -33.39
N ALA A 397 18.88 21.91 -33.96
CA ALA A 397 18.19 22.90 -34.78
C ALA A 397 17.64 22.30 -36.06
N ALA A 398 18.41 21.44 -36.72
CA ALA A 398 17.98 20.70 -37.88
C ALA A 398 16.85 19.72 -37.57
N LEU A 399 16.91 19.03 -36.39
CA LEU A 399 15.87 18.09 -35.93
C LEU A 399 14.55 18.80 -35.65
N LEU A 400 14.57 19.89 -34.90
CA LEU A 400 13.37 20.66 -34.58
C LEU A 400 12.69 21.21 -35.83
N LYS A 401 13.47 21.74 -36.75
CA LYS A 401 12.96 22.22 -38.05
C LYS A 401 12.36 21.10 -38.89
N LYS A 402 13.00 19.92 -38.92
CA LYS A 402 12.53 18.75 -39.70
C LYS A 402 11.22 18.19 -39.16
N ARG A 403 11.03 18.19 -37.83
CA ARG A 403 9.86 17.63 -37.14
C ARG A 403 8.79 18.67 -36.81
N GLY A 404 9.07 19.96 -36.97
CA GLY A 404 8.12 21.05 -36.70
C GLY A 404 7.74 21.16 -35.24
N CYS A 405 8.65 20.82 -34.32
CA CYS A 405 8.44 20.88 -32.90
C CYS A 405 9.42 21.85 -32.19
N SER A 406 9.10 22.28 -30.98
CA SER A 406 9.94 23.14 -30.12
C SER A 406 10.73 22.31 -29.09
N LYS A 407 11.60 22.96 -28.33
CA LYS A 407 12.28 22.32 -27.19
C LYS A 407 11.28 21.98 -26.09
N GLU A 408 10.31 22.85 -25.86
CA GLU A 408 9.24 22.66 -24.89
C GLU A 408 8.39 21.43 -25.22
N ASP A 409 8.14 21.14 -26.51
CA ASP A 409 7.42 19.95 -26.94
C ASP A 409 8.19 18.66 -26.63
N ILE A 410 9.52 18.68 -26.74
CA ILE A 410 10.38 17.54 -26.37
C ILE A 410 10.32 17.31 -24.86
N GLU A 411 10.40 18.35 -24.04
CA GLU A 411 10.31 18.26 -22.59
C GLU A 411 8.92 17.78 -22.15
N HIS A 412 7.87 18.34 -22.72
CA HIS A 412 6.50 17.93 -22.43
C HIS A 412 6.25 16.47 -22.78
N THR A 413 6.76 16.02 -23.95
CA THR A 413 6.66 14.63 -24.38
C THR A 413 7.45 13.70 -23.45
N ALA A 414 8.63 14.11 -23.01
CA ALA A 414 9.43 13.35 -22.07
C ALA A 414 8.68 13.16 -20.72
N GLN A 415 8.10 14.22 -20.19
CA GLN A 415 7.31 14.18 -18.96
C GLN A 415 6.02 13.36 -19.10
N GLN A 416 5.26 13.58 -20.18
CA GLN A 416 3.99 12.90 -20.43
C GLN A 416 4.14 11.37 -20.57
N HIS A 417 5.23 10.92 -21.22
CA HIS A 417 5.48 9.52 -21.48
C HIS A 417 6.51 8.87 -20.54
N LYS A 418 6.94 9.58 -19.50
CA LYS A 418 7.98 9.11 -18.55
C LYS A 418 9.26 8.62 -19.25
N LEU A 419 9.68 9.34 -20.28
CA LEU A 419 10.91 9.08 -21.03
C LEU A 419 11.98 10.09 -20.63
N THR A 420 13.25 9.75 -20.84
CA THR A 420 14.32 10.76 -20.76
C THR A 420 14.33 11.65 -22.02
N VAL A 421 14.86 12.85 -21.91
CA VAL A 421 14.98 13.79 -23.02
C VAL A 421 15.79 13.16 -24.16
N GLU A 422 16.84 12.40 -23.85
CA GLU A 422 17.65 11.67 -24.83
C GLU A 422 16.81 10.63 -25.59
N GLN A 423 15.95 9.88 -24.92
CA GLN A 423 15.08 8.89 -25.53
C GLN A 423 14.07 9.51 -26.50
N VAL A 424 13.54 10.69 -26.15
CA VAL A 424 12.65 11.44 -27.05
C VAL A 424 13.39 11.93 -28.28
N ILE A 425 14.58 12.51 -28.10
CA ILE A 425 15.42 13.00 -29.20
C ILE A 425 15.83 11.85 -30.13
N GLN A 426 16.21 10.68 -29.61
CA GLN A 426 16.52 9.50 -30.41
C GLN A 426 15.31 9.03 -31.23
N LYS A 427 14.12 8.96 -30.65
CA LYS A 427 12.89 8.61 -31.38
C LYS A 427 12.51 9.63 -32.44
N LEU A 428 12.76 10.91 -32.23
CA LEU A 428 12.51 11.94 -33.20
C LEU A 428 13.54 11.92 -34.33
N ASN A 429 14.74 11.43 -34.09
CA ASN A 429 15.82 11.36 -35.09
C ASN A 429 15.75 10.08 -35.94
N SER A 430 15.07 9.04 -35.49
CA SER A 430 14.75 7.84 -36.24
C SER A 430 13.60 8.12 -37.22
#